data_94a71e5707d9b335b84e9e7e93a01031
#
_entry.id   94a71e5707d9b335b84e9e7e93a01031
#
_cell.length_a   1.000
_cell.length_b   1.000
_cell.length_c   1.000
_cell.angle_alpha   90.00
_cell.angle_beta   90.00
_cell.angle_gamma   90.00
#
_symmetry.space_group_name_H-M   'P 1'
#
loop_
_entity.id
_entity.type
_entity.pdbx_description
1 polymer ?
#
loop_
_entity_poly.entity_id
_entity_poly.type
_entity_poly.pdbx_seq_one_letter_code
_entity_poly.pdbx_strand_id
1 'polypeptide(L)'
;MAPRLTHLALPCHDLDATIAWYEKYTPLRKTHHRQDALGAVAWLSPEELGIVLVFIQKNETPKPVPVLAPLAHLGISLDSTDQVDQVAARGESDGCLAWEPRQESDP
;
A
#
# COMPACT_ATOMS: atom_id res chain seq x y z
N MET A 1 -22.87 -1.34 -18.99
CA MET A 1 -21.52 -0.97 -18.53
C MET A 1 -20.74 -2.22 -18.19
N ALA A 2 -19.49 -2.25 -18.57
CA ALA A 2 -18.61 -3.34 -18.19
C ALA A 2 -18.33 -3.30 -16.68
N PRO A 3 -18.23 -4.46 -16.02
CA PRO A 3 -17.80 -4.50 -14.63
C PRO A 3 -16.39 -3.94 -14.47
N ARG A 4 -16.12 -3.33 -13.32
CA ARG A 4 -14.81 -2.77 -12.98
C ARG A 4 -14.42 -3.16 -11.57
N LEU A 5 -13.14 -3.35 -11.36
CA LEU A 5 -12.60 -3.49 -10.02
C LEU A 5 -12.55 -2.10 -9.39
N THR A 6 -13.24 -1.90 -8.26
CA THR A 6 -13.33 -0.58 -7.64
C THR A 6 -12.44 -0.43 -6.42
N HIS A 7 -12.26 -1.49 -5.64
CA HIS A 7 -11.44 -1.39 -4.43
C HIS A 7 -10.95 -2.76 -3.99
N LEU A 8 -9.91 -2.73 -3.18
CA LEU A 8 -9.34 -3.90 -2.52
C LEU A 8 -9.22 -3.58 -1.05
N ALA A 9 -9.84 -4.39 -0.19
CA ALA A 9 -9.82 -4.18 1.25
C ALA A 9 -8.75 -5.05 1.89
N LEU A 10 -7.93 -4.46 2.74
CA LEU A 10 -6.81 -5.10 3.40
C LEU A 10 -6.84 -4.81 4.90
N PRO A 11 -6.57 -5.82 5.74
CA PRO A 11 -6.47 -5.57 7.18
C PRO A 11 -5.14 -4.92 7.53
N CYS A 12 -5.14 -4.14 8.61
CA CYS A 12 -3.91 -3.63 9.21
C CYS A 12 -4.11 -3.51 10.72
N HIS A 13 -3.02 -3.45 11.47
CA HIS A 13 -3.11 -3.31 12.92
C HIS A 13 -2.69 -1.92 13.42
N ASP A 14 -2.16 -1.08 12.54
CA ASP A 14 -1.81 0.31 12.85
C ASP A 14 -2.10 1.15 11.62
N LEU A 15 -3.29 1.72 11.57
CA LEU A 15 -3.78 2.42 10.40
C LEU A 15 -2.94 3.66 10.09
N ASP A 16 -2.57 4.43 11.12
CA ASP A 16 -1.79 5.65 10.91
C ASP A 16 -0.41 5.33 10.35
N ALA A 17 0.24 4.31 10.85
CA ALA A 17 1.54 3.88 10.34
C ALA A 17 1.40 3.35 8.91
N THR A 18 0.34 2.63 8.61
CA THR A 18 0.06 2.12 7.26
C THR A 18 -0.13 3.26 6.28
N ILE A 19 -0.96 4.25 6.62
CA ILE A 19 -1.16 5.43 5.78
C ILE A 19 0.17 6.15 5.52
N ALA A 20 0.93 6.39 6.58
CA ALA A 20 2.21 7.10 6.46
C ALA A 20 3.18 6.38 5.54
N TRP A 21 3.25 5.06 5.65
CA TRP A 21 4.13 4.25 4.81
C TRP A 21 3.73 4.34 3.33
N TYR A 22 2.44 4.14 3.03
CA TYR A 22 1.98 4.19 1.64
C TYR A 22 2.10 5.58 1.03
N GLU A 23 1.86 6.64 1.81
CA GLU A 23 2.03 8.00 1.31
C GLU A 23 3.48 8.36 1.06
N LYS A 24 4.40 7.74 1.80
CA LYS A 24 5.84 7.97 1.63
C LYS A 24 6.40 7.27 0.40
N TYR A 25 5.99 6.03 0.15
CA TYR A 25 6.63 5.18 -0.86
C TYR A 25 5.85 5.03 -2.15
N THR A 26 4.61 5.51 -2.21
CA THR A 26 3.75 5.34 -3.37
C THR A 26 3.04 6.64 -3.69
N PRO A 27 2.45 6.75 -4.90
CA PRO A 27 1.61 7.90 -5.20
C PRO A 27 0.24 7.86 -4.55
N LEU A 28 -0.06 6.85 -3.76
CA LEU A 28 -1.34 6.75 -3.06
C LEU A 28 -1.47 7.85 -2.02
N ARG A 29 -2.67 8.42 -1.92
CA ARG A 29 -2.98 9.47 -0.94
C ARG A 29 -4.29 9.15 -0.27
N LYS A 30 -4.38 9.48 1.00
CA LYS A 30 -5.60 9.27 1.78
C LYS A 30 -6.72 10.16 1.23
N THR A 31 -7.82 9.53 0.84
CA THR A 31 -9.01 10.24 0.32
C THR A 31 -10.18 10.17 1.26
N HIS A 32 -10.17 9.27 2.24
CA HIS A 32 -11.23 9.12 3.22
C HIS A 32 -10.67 8.49 4.48
N HIS A 33 -11.18 8.90 5.63
CA HIS A 33 -10.77 8.34 6.92
C HIS A 33 -11.96 8.39 7.88
N ARG A 34 -12.23 7.28 8.53
CA ARG A 34 -13.29 7.18 9.52
C ARG A 34 -12.81 6.37 10.70
N GLN A 35 -13.23 6.77 11.88
CA GLN A 35 -12.94 6.02 13.11
C GLN A 35 -14.22 5.95 13.92
N ASP A 36 -14.48 4.79 14.51
CA ASP A 36 -15.61 4.56 15.40
C ASP A 36 -15.21 3.60 16.53
N ALA A 37 -16.20 3.15 17.31
CA ALA A 37 -15.94 2.28 18.46
C ALA A 37 -15.38 0.91 18.05
N LEU A 38 -15.59 0.46 16.81
CA LEU A 38 -15.18 -0.85 16.34
C LEU A 38 -13.79 -0.83 15.67
N GLY A 39 -13.30 0.33 15.27
CA GLY A 39 -12.01 0.45 14.62
C GLY A 39 -11.93 1.65 13.72
N ALA A 40 -11.04 1.59 12.74
CA ALA A 40 -10.78 2.69 11.82
C ALA A 40 -10.62 2.18 10.39
N VAL A 41 -10.98 3.02 9.44
CA VAL A 41 -10.90 2.71 8.00
C VAL A 41 -10.29 3.90 7.28
N ALA A 42 -9.40 3.64 6.34
CA ALA A 42 -8.88 4.67 5.46
C ALA A 42 -8.91 4.19 4.01
N TRP A 43 -9.18 5.11 3.12
CA TRP A 43 -9.11 4.89 1.67
C TRP A 43 -7.89 5.60 1.13
N LEU A 44 -7.08 4.87 0.38
CA LEU A 44 -5.92 5.42 -0.30
C LEU A 44 -6.03 5.16 -1.79
N SER A 45 -5.87 6.20 -2.58
CA SER A 45 -5.89 6.08 -4.03
C SER A 45 -5.02 7.16 -4.66
N PRO A 46 -4.45 6.92 -5.85
CA PRO A 46 -3.90 7.99 -6.65
C PRO A 46 -5.06 8.67 -7.40
N GLU A 47 -4.86 9.92 -7.78
CA GLU A 47 -5.89 10.67 -8.50
C GLU A 47 -6.31 9.99 -9.81
N GLU A 48 -5.38 9.29 -10.44
CA GLU A 48 -5.54 8.81 -11.81
C GLU A 48 -6.01 7.37 -11.92
N LEU A 49 -6.02 6.60 -10.81
CA LEU A 49 -6.45 5.21 -10.86
C LEU A 49 -7.86 5.08 -10.32
N GLY A 50 -8.65 4.27 -11.01
CA GLY A 50 -10.02 4.02 -10.59
C GLY A 50 -10.15 3.02 -9.46
N ILE A 51 -9.04 2.58 -8.85
CA ILE A 51 -9.08 1.61 -7.76
C ILE A 51 -8.65 2.27 -6.45
N VAL A 52 -9.29 1.86 -5.37
CA VAL A 52 -9.00 2.35 -4.01
C VAL A 52 -8.49 1.19 -3.17
N LEU A 53 -7.42 1.41 -2.42
CA LEU A 53 -7.03 0.49 -1.36
C LEU A 53 -7.74 0.92 -0.07
N VAL A 54 -8.50 0.00 0.50
CA VAL A 54 -9.26 0.25 1.73
C VAL A 54 -8.54 -0.47 2.86
N PHE A 55 -7.92 0.27 3.77
CA PHE A 55 -7.25 -0.32 4.93
C PHE A 55 -8.19 -0.27 6.13
N ILE A 56 -8.34 -1.42 6.77
CA ILE A 56 -9.29 -1.59 7.87
C ILE A 56 -8.52 -2.06 9.10
N GLN A 57 -8.58 -1.26 10.15
CA GLN A 57 -8.07 -1.63 11.47
C GLN A 57 -9.24 -1.84 12.41
N LYS A 58 -9.47 -3.07 12.83
CA LYS A 58 -10.45 -3.38 13.87
C LYS A 58 -9.76 -3.51 15.20
N ASN A 59 -10.46 -3.17 16.28
CA ASN A 59 -9.91 -3.30 17.63
C ASN A 59 -9.49 -4.73 17.94
N GLU A 60 -10.12 -5.71 17.29
CA GLU A 60 -9.86 -7.14 17.49
C GLU A 60 -8.86 -7.72 16.50
N THR A 61 -8.30 -6.90 15.60
CA THR A 61 -7.34 -7.41 14.61
C THR A 61 -6.13 -8.01 15.32
N PRO A 62 -5.78 -9.27 15.04
CA PRO A 62 -4.62 -9.90 15.66
C PRO A 62 -3.33 -9.18 15.33
N LYS A 63 -2.37 -9.24 16.23
CA LYS A 63 -1.03 -8.68 16.04
C LYS A 63 0.00 -9.79 16.16
N PRO A 64 0.89 -9.98 15.18
CA PRO A 64 0.91 -9.25 13.91
C PRO A 64 -0.21 -9.69 12.98
N VAL A 65 -0.57 -8.82 12.04
CA VAL A 65 -1.50 -9.22 10.98
C VAL A 65 -0.84 -10.32 10.16
N PRO A 66 -1.52 -11.43 9.89
CA PRO A 66 -0.92 -12.50 9.12
C PRO A 66 -0.49 -12.05 7.73
N VAL A 67 0.68 -12.46 7.31
CA VAL A 67 1.16 -12.22 5.96
C VAL A 67 0.41 -13.16 5.02
N LEU A 68 -0.08 -12.63 3.90
CA LEU A 68 -0.84 -13.40 2.93
C LEU A 68 0.09 -14.24 2.05
N ALA A 69 0.78 -15.21 2.61
CA ALA A 69 1.74 -16.04 1.94
C ALA A 69 2.94 -15.25 1.41
N PRO A 70 4.09 -15.88 1.19
CA PRO A 70 5.29 -15.14 0.78
C PRO A 70 5.23 -14.53 -0.63
N LEU A 71 4.26 -14.94 -1.44
CA LEU A 71 4.13 -14.45 -2.81
C LEU A 71 3.12 -13.31 -2.96
N ALA A 72 2.34 -13.00 -1.93
CA ALA A 72 1.35 -11.94 -2.03
C ALA A 72 2.05 -10.57 -2.01
N HIS A 73 1.72 -9.72 -2.98
CA HIS A 73 2.33 -8.41 -3.08
C HIS A 73 1.45 -7.46 -3.89
N LEU A 74 1.75 -6.18 -3.81
CA LEU A 74 1.16 -5.14 -4.65
C LEU A 74 2.24 -4.54 -5.52
N GLY A 75 1.93 -4.33 -6.79
CA GLY A 75 2.83 -3.70 -7.72
C GLY A 75 2.41 -2.27 -8.02
N ILE A 76 3.36 -1.36 -8.03
CA ILE A 76 3.14 0.03 -8.38
C ILE A 76 4.15 0.41 -9.45
N SER A 77 3.63 0.90 -10.57
CA SER A 77 4.46 1.37 -11.68
C SER A 77 4.84 2.83 -11.46
N LEU A 78 6.12 3.12 -11.66
CA LEU A 78 6.63 4.50 -11.64
C LEU A 78 7.00 4.91 -13.06
N ASP A 79 7.19 6.22 -13.28
CA ASP A 79 7.37 6.75 -14.63
C ASP A 79 8.75 6.48 -15.21
N SER A 80 9.76 6.23 -14.37
CA SER A 80 11.13 6.04 -14.86
C SER A 80 11.92 5.15 -13.94
N THR A 81 13.03 4.61 -14.47
CA THR A 81 13.97 3.84 -13.66
C THR A 81 14.63 4.70 -12.60
N ASP A 82 14.84 5.99 -12.87
CA ASP A 82 15.37 6.92 -11.87
C ASP A 82 14.45 7.03 -10.66
N GLN A 83 13.15 7.07 -10.87
CA GLN A 83 12.18 7.09 -9.78
C GLN A 83 12.21 5.79 -8.97
N VAL A 84 12.36 4.65 -9.64
CA VAL A 84 12.51 3.36 -8.96
C VAL A 84 13.76 3.37 -8.07
N ASP A 85 14.87 3.85 -8.61
CA ASP A 85 16.12 3.93 -7.85
C ASP A 85 16.01 4.86 -6.65
N GLN A 86 15.32 6.00 -6.80
CA GLN A 86 15.11 6.95 -5.71
C GLN A 86 14.27 6.35 -4.59
N VAL A 87 13.18 5.65 -4.94
CA VAL A 87 12.33 5.00 -3.94
C VAL A 87 13.11 3.88 -3.23
N ALA A 88 13.88 3.11 -3.99
CA ALA A 88 14.70 2.04 -3.41
C ALA A 88 15.75 2.58 -2.43
N ALA A 89 16.41 3.69 -2.79
CA ALA A 89 17.39 4.33 -1.90
C ALA A 89 16.75 4.80 -0.60
N ARG A 90 15.55 5.36 -0.69
CA ARG A 90 14.79 5.78 0.48
C ARG A 90 14.42 4.58 1.34
N GLY A 91 13.95 3.50 0.73
CA GLY A 91 13.61 2.27 1.44
C GLY A 91 14.82 1.64 2.10
N GLU A 92 15.98 1.66 1.46
CA GLU A 92 17.22 1.19 2.06
C GLU A 92 17.58 2.02 3.28
N SER A 93 17.51 3.34 3.17
CA SER A 93 17.78 4.23 4.27
C SER A 93 16.84 4.01 5.46
N ASP A 94 15.59 3.66 5.21
CA ASP A 94 14.59 3.40 6.24
C ASP A 94 14.55 1.93 6.70
N GLY A 95 15.39 1.07 6.11
CA GLY A 95 15.49 -0.33 6.52
C GLY A 95 14.35 -1.21 6.03
N CYS A 96 13.62 -0.81 4.98
CA CYS A 96 12.50 -1.59 4.47
C CYS A 96 12.67 -2.06 3.02
N LEU A 97 13.87 -1.94 2.46
CA LEU A 97 14.15 -2.46 1.12
C LEU A 97 14.44 -3.96 1.20
N ALA A 98 13.64 -4.76 0.50
CA ALA A 98 13.86 -6.21 0.47
C ALA A 98 14.97 -6.60 -0.50
N TRP A 99 14.95 -6.04 -1.71
CA TRP A 99 15.92 -6.31 -2.76
C TRP A 99 16.25 -5.03 -3.50
N GLU A 100 17.49 -4.96 -3.99
CA GLU A 100 17.88 -3.86 -4.86
C GLU A 100 17.09 -3.92 -6.18
N PRO A 101 16.87 -2.76 -6.83
CA PRO A 101 16.23 -2.73 -8.13
C PRO A 101 17.02 -3.58 -9.14
N ARG A 102 16.29 -4.27 -9.99
CA ARG A 102 16.88 -5.08 -11.06
C ARG A 102 16.00 -4.99 -12.29
N GLN A 103 16.58 -5.26 -13.43
CA GLN A 103 15.85 -5.29 -14.68
C GLN A 103 15.43 -6.70 -14.99
N GLU A 104 14.15 -6.87 -15.28
CA GLU A 104 13.58 -8.13 -15.71
C GLU A 104 13.15 -8.03 -17.16
N SER A 105 13.36 -9.09 -17.93
CA SER A 105 12.98 -9.11 -19.34
C SER A 105 11.50 -9.44 -19.53
N ASP A 106 10.91 -10.14 -18.58
CA ASP A 106 9.50 -10.55 -18.63
C ASP A 106 8.86 -10.46 -17.26
N PRO A 107 7.53 -10.21 -17.23
CA PRO A 107 6.80 -10.31 -16.00
C PRO A 107 6.74 -11.72 -15.46
#